data_b61661ffcc09050fe5f4f9b0fb24dfd2
#
_entry.id   b61661ffcc09050fe5f4f9b0fb24dfd2
#
_cell.length_a   1.000
_cell.length_b   1.000
_cell.length_c   1.000
_cell.angle_alpha   90.00
_cell.angle_beta   90.00
_cell.angle_gamma   90.00
#
_symmetry.space_group_name_H-M   'P 1'
#
loop_
_entity.id
_entity.type
_entity.pdbx_description
1 polymer ?
#
loop_
_entity_poly.entity_id
_entity_poly.type
_entity_poly.pdbx_seq_one_letter_code
_entity_poly.pdbx_strand_id
1 'polypeptide(L)'
;LDAFIYLPLVIWGINRLLEKQKPVLLFVSYLLLFLSNYYMGFMIGVFSFLYFFLRVFGQWQTGKKQILPYLGTSLLAGGASMVMILPMFLDLRSNGEALTEITKFKTEATGALDFFIKNMIGVYDTTKYGSIPFIYAGVLPLVFVLLYFVSKRIALKDKLLSLVLFGTMIASFYIVPLNLFWHGMHAPNMFLFRYAFLLSFFLLMLAGYGWEQLTKDDYGLFLGLILTLIIAFSIAYGLIPKDQYTYLNVQSFLLTIVFLIVYLLLFSLYQLKLFSLKRFTIFLLLFVSCEMALNTHGMVMGILEDWNYASRSLYTAPHQPIKTLVNQAAAESDGFYRLENLDPVSANDGLNYNYSGVSLFSSIRNRNSSSLLNKLGFRSRGTNLNIRYPNNTLLMDSFVGIEYLISKTDVQKYGFHKIGEEENYRLYKNDYALPLAFLAPKESLTVSLSENDNLGNQTALFNSLSGLNENFFNFHPISVINSKNTTINDAGNSTTFTEIEPNIAKEITWEVTVPANSQAYLSLYPSNFGKLKSSNVTITVNGEQRKTQININGQYYNLGYYPEETTFQFTASFYGTSDVSFQTPQVLTL
;
A
#
# COMPACT_ATOMS: atom_id res chain seq x y z
N LEU A 1 -10.50 8.35 -4.94
CA LEU A 1 -11.30 9.57 -4.76
C LEU A 1 -12.68 9.45 -5.41
N ASP A 2 -12.78 8.94 -6.64
CA ASP A 2 -14.02 8.92 -7.43
C ASP A 2 -15.17 8.21 -6.70
N ALA A 3 -14.89 7.10 -6.04
CA ALA A 3 -15.90 6.35 -5.29
C ALA A 3 -16.60 7.19 -4.19
N PHE A 4 -15.89 8.13 -3.57
CA PHE A 4 -16.49 9.02 -2.55
C PHE A 4 -17.51 9.99 -3.14
N ILE A 5 -17.35 10.40 -4.40
CA ILE A 5 -18.29 11.28 -5.10
C ILE A 5 -19.62 10.53 -5.34
N TYR A 6 -19.56 9.23 -5.63
CA TYR A 6 -20.76 8.46 -5.93
C TYR A 6 -21.55 8.05 -4.68
N LEU A 7 -20.95 8.00 -3.49
CA LEU A 7 -21.65 7.61 -2.26
C LEU A 7 -22.90 8.48 -1.98
N PRO A 8 -22.81 9.83 -1.91
CA PRO A 8 -24.01 10.65 -1.70
C PRO A 8 -25.02 10.52 -2.85
N LEU A 9 -24.57 10.31 -4.08
CA LEU A 9 -25.46 10.13 -5.23
C LEU A 9 -26.23 8.80 -5.16
N VAL A 10 -25.58 7.72 -4.73
CA VAL A 10 -26.24 6.42 -4.49
C VAL A 10 -27.30 6.55 -3.41
N ILE A 11 -26.98 7.19 -2.28
CA ILE A 11 -27.93 7.40 -1.18
C ILE A 11 -29.11 8.29 -1.63
N TRP A 12 -28.82 9.35 -2.37
CA TRP A 12 -29.87 10.18 -2.95
C TRP A 12 -30.73 9.40 -3.96
N GLY A 13 -30.11 8.54 -4.78
CA GLY A 13 -30.80 7.62 -5.68
C GLY A 13 -31.75 6.68 -4.95
N ILE A 14 -31.32 6.12 -3.82
CA ILE A 14 -32.16 5.28 -2.94
C ILE A 14 -33.36 6.08 -2.41
N ASN A 15 -33.12 7.28 -1.87
CA ASN A 15 -34.20 8.12 -1.34
C ASN A 15 -35.20 8.52 -2.45
N ARG A 16 -34.71 8.87 -3.66
CA ARG A 16 -35.60 9.14 -4.82
C ARG A 16 -36.39 7.92 -5.26
N LEU A 17 -35.82 6.73 -5.19
CA LEU A 17 -36.53 5.49 -5.46
C LEU A 17 -37.64 5.27 -4.44
N LEU A 18 -37.35 5.40 -3.15
CA LEU A 18 -38.32 5.19 -2.07
C LEU A 18 -39.46 6.22 -2.07
N GLU A 19 -39.14 7.50 -2.30
CA GLU A 19 -40.09 8.61 -2.19
C GLU A 19 -40.82 8.90 -3.50
N LYS A 20 -40.12 8.81 -4.64
CA LYS A 20 -40.62 9.24 -5.96
C LYS A 20 -40.74 8.10 -6.97
N GLN A 21 -40.34 6.87 -6.58
CA GLN A 21 -40.34 5.68 -7.44
C GLN A 21 -39.51 5.86 -8.73
N LYS A 22 -38.41 6.66 -8.67
CA LYS A 22 -37.56 6.98 -9.84
C LYS A 22 -36.20 6.30 -9.68
N PRO A 23 -35.90 5.20 -10.42
CA PRO A 23 -34.66 4.42 -10.25
C PRO A 23 -33.44 4.96 -11.01
N VAL A 24 -33.64 5.87 -11.98
CA VAL A 24 -32.58 6.28 -12.92
C VAL A 24 -31.34 6.81 -12.25
N LEU A 25 -31.49 7.68 -11.22
CA LEU A 25 -30.32 8.21 -10.49
C LEU A 25 -29.56 7.08 -9.80
N LEU A 26 -30.26 6.13 -9.18
CA LEU A 26 -29.64 4.98 -8.53
C LEU A 26 -28.88 4.11 -9.54
N PHE A 27 -29.50 3.82 -10.70
CA PHE A 27 -28.87 3.06 -11.77
C PHE A 27 -27.57 3.73 -12.24
N VAL A 28 -27.62 5.01 -12.60
CA VAL A 28 -26.46 5.75 -13.11
C VAL A 28 -25.36 5.84 -12.05
N SER A 29 -25.72 6.11 -10.79
CA SER A 29 -24.74 6.22 -9.69
C SER A 29 -24.04 4.89 -9.42
N TYR A 30 -24.75 3.76 -9.40
CA TYR A 30 -24.13 2.44 -9.26
C TYR A 30 -23.30 2.05 -10.48
N LEU A 31 -23.79 2.32 -11.69
CA LEU A 31 -23.03 2.05 -12.91
C LEU A 31 -21.66 2.75 -12.89
N LEU A 32 -21.66 4.06 -12.63
CA LEU A 32 -20.43 4.85 -12.58
C LEU A 32 -19.52 4.42 -11.42
N LEU A 33 -20.08 4.11 -10.26
CA LEU A 33 -19.34 3.59 -9.11
C LEU A 33 -18.62 2.28 -9.42
N PHE A 34 -19.31 1.31 -10.01
CA PHE A 34 -18.74 0.00 -10.32
C PHE A 34 -17.72 0.05 -11.46
N LEU A 35 -17.91 0.95 -12.43
CA LEU A 35 -16.92 1.19 -13.49
C LEU A 35 -15.66 1.89 -12.98
N SER A 36 -15.80 2.81 -12.01
CA SER A 36 -14.67 3.60 -11.51
C SER A 36 -13.81 2.85 -10.50
N ASN A 37 -14.42 2.10 -9.57
CA ASN A 37 -13.68 1.40 -8.51
C ASN A 37 -14.54 0.28 -7.89
N TYR A 38 -14.31 -0.95 -8.29
CA TYR A 38 -15.07 -2.10 -7.81
C TYR A 38 -14.89 -2.37 -6.32
N TYR A 39 -13.67 -2.18 -5.80
CA TYR A 39 -13.34 -2.50 -4.40
C TYR A 39 -14.07 -1.56 -3.42
N MET A 40 -14.00 -0.25 -3.67
CA MET A 40 -14.78 0.72 -2.90
C MET A 40 -16.27 0.60 -3.23
N GLY A 41 -16.59 0.24 -4.47
CA GLY A 41 -17.95 -0.04 -4.93
C GLY A 41 -18.60 -1.18 -4.15
N PHE A 42 -17.86 -2.23 -3.82
CA PHE A 42 -18.35 -3.31 -2.94
C PHE A 42 -18.71 -2.77 -1.55
N MET A 43 -17.83 -2.00 -0.90
CA MET A 43 -18.08 -1.43 0.43
C MET A 43 -19.30 -0.49 0.43
N ILE A 44 -19.38 0.40 -0.57
CA ILE A 44 -20.53 1.32 -0.73
C ILE A 44 -21.81 0.53 -1.05
N GLY A 45 -21.71 -0.52 -1.87
CA GLY A 45 -22.82 -1.40 -2.20
C GLY A 45 -23.41 -2.09 -0.97
N VAL A 46 -22.55 -2.67 -0.12
CA VAL A 46 -22.97 -3.28 1.16
C VAL A 46 -23.63 -2.24 2.07
N PHE A 47 -22.98 -1.07 2.26
CA PHE A 47 -23.54 -0.02 3.09
C PHE A 47 -24.89 0.48 2.57
N SER A 48 -25.00 0.75 1.28
CA SER A 48 -26.23 1.25 0.67
C SER A 48 -27.36 0.22 0.67
N PHE A 49 -27.04 -1.07 0.59
CA PHE A 49 -27.97 -2.17 0.81
C PHE A 49 -28.52 -2.17 2.23
N LEU A 50 -27.66 -2.09 3.24
CA LEU A 50 -28.08 -2.00 4.64
C LEU A 50 -28.90 -0.73 4.90
N TYR A 51 -28.49 0.41 4.35
CA TYR A 51 -29.22 1.66 4.44
C TYR A 51 -30.62 1.57 3.76
N PHE A 52 -30.70 0.98 2.57
CA PHE A 52 -31.99 0.77 1.90
C PHE A 52 -32.95 -0.01 2.78
N PHE A 53 -32.52 -1.14 3.34
CA PHE A 53 -33.36 -1.93 4.22
C PHE A 53 -33.71 -1.21 5.53
N LEU A 54 -32.80 -0.44 6.09
CA LEU A 54 -33.10 0.44 7.22
C LEU A 54 -34.30 1.37 6.89
N ARG A 55 -34.26 2.02 5.73
CA ARG A 55 -35.35 2.90 5.26
C ARG A 55 -36.65 2.13 5.00
N VAL A 56 -36.56 0.97 4.36
CA VAL A 56 -37.74 0.11 4.11
C VAL A 56 -38.37 -0.35 5.42
N PHE A 57 -37.59 -0.80 6.37
CA PHE A 57 -38.11 -1.21 7.69
C PHE A 57 -38.69 -0.02 8.47
N GLY A 58 -38.13 1.18 8.35
CA GLY A 58 -38.71 2.40 8.89
C GLY A 58 -40.15 2.64 8.40
N GLN A 59 -40.36 2.50 7.11
CA GLN A 59 -41.64 2.75 6.41
C GLN A 59 -42.12 1.50 5.66
N TRP A 60 -42.40 0.40 6.36
CA TRP A 60 -42.66 -0.91 5.78
C TRP A 60 -43.77 -0.93 4.74
N GLN A 61 -44.90 -0.24 4.99
CA GLN A 61 -46.08 -0.30 4.12
C GLN A 61 -45.81 0.23 2.69
N THR A 62 -45.00 1.28 2.58
CA THR A 62 -44.64 1.91 1.30
C THR A 62 -43.31 1.34 0.78
N GLY A 63 -42.33 1.13 1.65
CA GLY A 63 -40.98 0.72 1.30
C GLY A 63 -40.90 -0.70 0.74
N LYS A 64 -41.69 -1.65 1.25
CA LYS A 64 -41.69 -3.04 0.74
C LYS A 64 -41.98 -3.15 -0.78
N LYS A 65 -42.76 -2.23 -1.34
CA LYS A 65 -43.04 -2.19 -2.77
C LYS A 65 -41.83 -1.82 -3.62
N GLN A 66 -40.83 -1.18 -3.01
CA GLN A 66 -39.60 -0.75 -3.69
C GLN A 66 -38.46 -1.78 -3.60
N ILE A 67 -38.64 -2.91 -2.92
CA ILE A 67 -37.61 -3.96 -2.80
C ILE A 67 -37.24 -4.51 -4.16
N LEU A 68 -38.25 -4.93 -4.95
CA LEU A 68 -38.02 -5.48 -6.29
C LEU A 68 -37.45 -4.45 -7.27
N PRO A 69 -37.96 -3.19 -7.35
CA PRO A 69 -37.33 -2.13 -8.11
C PRO A 69 -35.87 -1.84 -7.70
N TYR A 70 -35.57 -1.84 -6.42
CA TYR A 70 -34.20 -1.64 -5.93
C TYR A 70 -33.27 -2.76 -6.38
N LEU A 71 -33.65 -4.02 -6.15
CA LEU A 71 -32.86 -5.18 -6.56
C LEU A 71 -32.69 -5.23 -8.08
N GLY A 72 -33.76 -5.00 -8.84
CA GLY A 72 -33.70 -4.95 -10.30
C GLY A 72 -32.78 -3.86 -10.82
N THR A 73 -32.86 -2.65 -10.27
CA THR A 73 -31.98 -1.53 -10.63
C THR A 73 -30.51 -1.83 -10.30
N SER A 74 -30.25 -2.39 -9.12
CA SER A 74 -28.90 -2.76 -8.68
C SER A 74 -28.29 -3.86 -9.56
N LEU A 75 -29.07 -4.89 -9.89
CA LEU A 75 -28.64 -5.97 -10.78
C LEU A 75 -28.40 -5.48 -12.21
N LEU A 76 -29.26 -4.59 -12.73
CA LEU A 76 -29.08 -3.98 -14.06
C LEU A 76 -27.82 -3.11 -14.11
N ALA A 77 -27.54 -2.33 -13.07
CA ALA A 77 -26.31 -1.54 -12.98
C ALA A 77 -25.08 -2.44 -12.91
N GLY A 78 -25.10 -3.51 -12.09
CA GLY A 78 -24.06 -4.52 -12.03
C GLY A 78 -23.86 -5.23 -13.38
N GLY A 79 -24.93 -5.63 -14.05
CA GLY A 79 -24.89 -6.24 -15.38
C GLY A 79 -24.30 -5.31 -16.46
N ALA A 80 -24.67 -4.04 -16.45
CA ALA A 80 -24.09 -3.03 -17.35
C ALA A 80 -22.60 -2.76 -17.07
N SER A 81 -22.15 -3.00 -15.83
CA SER A 81 -20.75 -2.85 -15.41
C SER A 81 -19.90 -4.10 -15.67
N MET A 82 -20.45 -5.20 -16.22
CA MET A 82 -19.73 -6.45 -16.44
C MET A 82 -18.54 -6.31 -17.37
N VAL A 83 -18.50 -5.28 -18.21
CA VAL A 83 -17.33 -4.95 -19.04
C VAL A 83 -16.07 -4.77 -18.19
N MET A 84 -16.18 -4.30 -16.94
CA MET A 84 -15.09 -4.15 -15.99
C MET A 84 -15.09 -5.27 -14.94
N ILE A 85 -16.27 -5.63 -14.40
CA ILE A 85 -16.38 -6.57 -13.28
C ILE A 85 -15.98 -7.99 -13.71
N LEU A 86 -16.39 -8.44 -14.91
CA LEU A 86 -16.14 -9.82 -15.35
C LEU A 86 -14.66 -10.11 -15.60
N PRO A 87 -13.89 -9.29 -16.36
CA PRO A 87 -12.45 -9.51 -16.53
C PRO A 87 -11.72 -9.53 -15.21
N MET A 88 -12.07 -8.61 -14.30
CA MET A 88 -11.46 -8.53 -12.99
C MET A 88 -11.80 -9.74 -12.09
N PHE A 89 -13.04 -10.21 -12.10
CA PHE A 89 -13.43 -11.43 -11.37
C PHE A 89 -12.66 -12.65 -11.89
N LEU A 90 -12.49 -12.78 -13.22
CA LEU A 90 -11.71 -13.84 -13.83
C LEU A 90 -10.23 -13.76 -13.45
N ASP A 91 -9.66 -12.54 -13.42
CA ASP A 91 -8.30 -12.31 -12.98
C ASP A 91 -8.12 -12.66 -11.48
N LEU A 92 -8.99 -12.19 -10.61
CA LEU A 92 -8.96 -12.53 -9.19
C LEU A 92 -9.11 -14.04 -8.93
N ARG A 93 -9.93 -14.73 -9.74
CA ARG A 93 -10.06 -16.18 -9.65
C ARG A 93 -8.74 -16.90 -9.97
N SER A 94 -7.98 -16.40 -10.92
CA SER A 94 -6.71 -17.00 -11.36
C SER A 94 -5.52 -16.56 -10.51
N ASN A 95 -5.50 -15.29 -10.07
CA ASN A 95 -4.37 -14.61 -9.45
C ASN A 95 -4.63 -14.17 -8.00
N GLY A 96 -5.87 -14.28 -7.49
CA GLY A 96 -6.23 -13.90 -6.13
C GLY A 96 -5.53 -14.74 -5.06
N GLU A 97 -5.28 -14.15 -3.91
CA GLU A 97 -4.77 -14.86 -2.74
C GLU A 97 -5.86 -15.72 -2.11
N ALA A 98 -5.47 -16.72 -1.32
CA ALA A 98 -6.41 -17.50 -0.53
C ALA A 98 -7.15 -16.60 0.47
N LEU A 99 -8.39 -16.95 0.82
CA LEU A 99 -9.15 -16.24 1.84
C LEU A 99 -8.38 -16.26 3.17
N THR A 100 -8.46 -15.15 3.90
CA THR A 100 -7.77 -15.03 5.18
C THR A 100 -8.37 -15.97 6.21
N GLU A 101 -7.55 -16.82 6.81
CA GLU A 101 -7.95 -17.66 7.93
C GLU A 101 -8.23 -16.82 9.16
N ILE A 102 -9.37 -17.05 9.81
CA ILE A 102 -9.78 -16.33 11.03
C ILE A 102 -9.17 -17.05 12.23
N THR A 103 -7.99 -16.60 12.66
CA THR A 103 -7.28 -17.13 13.82
C THR A 103 -7.57 -16.37 15.11
N LYS A 104 -8.03 -15.13 14.99
CA LYS A 104 -8.36 -14.23 16.12
C LYS A 104 -9.76 -13.65 15.91
N PHE A 105 -10.49 -13.45 16.98
CA PHE A 105 -11.84 -12.87 16.91
C PHE A 105 -11.83 -11.34 17.02
N LYS A 106 -10.92 -10.77 17.82
CA LYS A 106 -10.79 -9.32 18.05
C LYS A 106 -9.68 -8.73 17.20
N THR A 107 -9.91 -7.55 16.62
CA THR A 107 -8.91 -6.76 15.91
C THR A 107 -7.82 -6.24 16.88
N GLU A 108 -6.57 -6.17 16.43
CA GLU A 108 -5.42 -5.97 17.33
C GLU A 108 -5.32 -4.57 17.94
N ALA A 109 -5.51 -3.53 17.14
CA ALA A 109 -5.20 -2.16 17.54
C ALA A 109 -6.35 -1.41 18.21
N THR A 110 -7.58 -1.98 18.22
CA THR A 110 -8.77 -1.27 18.67
C THR A 110 -8.94 -1.30 20.19
N GLY A 111 -9.39 -0.18 20.75
CA GLY A 111 -9.68 0.04 22.16
C GLY A 111 -11.05 0.68 22.42
N ALA A 112 -11.54 0.62 23.65
CA ALA A 112 -12.89 1.09 24.01
C ALA A 112 -13.09 2.61 23.80
N LEU A 113 -12.02 3.40 23.77
CA LEU A 113 -12.07 4.86 23.65
C LEU A 113 -11.84 5.37 22.21
N ASP A 114 -11.62 4.47 21.24
CA ASP A 114 -11.30 4.83 19.84
C ASP A 114 -12.29 5.82 19.25
N PHE A 115 -13.59 5.65 19.51
CA PHE A 115 -14.63 6.53 18.99
C PHE A 115 -14.42 7.98 19.43
N PHE A 116 -14.10 8.22 20.70
CA PHE A 116 -13.83 9.56 21.21
C PHE A 116 -12.51 10.10 20.67
N ILE A 117 -11.45 9.32 20.74
CA ILE A 117 -10.10 9.73 20.34
C ILE A 117 -10.07 10.11 18.86
N LYS A 118 -10.68 9.29 18.01
CA LYS A 118 -10.71 9.54 16.56
C LYS A 118 -11.70 10.61 16.11
N ASN A 119 -12.51 11.12 17.01
CA ASN A 119 -13.33 12.32 16.81
C ASN A 119 -12.75 13.57 17.48
N MET A 120 -11.54 13.51 18.06
CA MET A 120 -10.79 14.71 18.43
C MET A 120 -10.11 15.33 17.21
N ILE A 121 -9.99 16.66 17.21
CA ILE A 121 -9.46 17.43 16.07
C ILE A 121 -7.98 17.14 15.85
N GLY A 122 -7.60 16.80 14.63
CA GLY A 122 -6.21 16.63 14.20
C GLY A 122 -5.53 15.34 14.68
N VAL A 123 -6.27 14.37 15.20
CA VAL A 123 -5.69 13.11 15.70
C VAL A 123 -5.36 12.16 14.55
N TYR A 124 -4.09 11.96 14.33
CA TYR A 124 -3.52 10.96 13.42
C TYR A 124 -2.74 9.91 14.22
N ASP A 125 -2.93 8.63 13.94
CA ASP A 125 -2.11 7.51 14.47
C ASP A 125 -1.17 6.98 13.41
N THR A 126 -1.68 6.15 12.53
CA THR A 126 -0.97 5.60 11.35
C THR A 126 -1.98 5.07 10.34
N THR A 127 -1.58 4.96 9.09
CA THR A 127 -2.31 4.21 8.05
C THR A 127 -1.70 2.82 7.81
N LYS A 128 -0.63 2.46 8.53
CA LYS A 128 0.05 1.17 8.49
C LYS A 128 -0.65 0.13 9.38
N TYR A 129 0.03 -0.98 9.68
CA TYR A 129 -0.44 -1.95 10.65
C TYR A 129 -0.50 -1.33 12.05
N GLY A 130 -1.52 -1.73 12.83
CA GLY A 130 -1.77 -1.16 14.15
C GLY A 130 -2.63 0.11 14.15
N SER A 131 -3.12 0.56 12.98
CA SER A 131 -4.03 1.71 12.90
C SER A 131 -5.39 1.42 13.52
N ILE A 132 -6.06 2.48 14.01
CA ILE A 132 -7.47 2.45 14.40
C ILE A 132 -8.32 3.24 13.37
N PRO A 133 -9.67 3.02 13.34
CA PRO A 133 -10.49 3.59 12.26
C PRO A 133 -10.51 5.12 12.26
N PHE A 134 -10.33 5.74 11.07
CA PHE A 134 -10.49 7.17 10.85
C PHE A 134 -11.97 7.51 10.64
N ILE A 135 -12.64 8.03 11.67
CA ILE A 135 -14.09 8.25 11.71
C ILE A 135 -14.48 9.71 12.02
N TYR A 136 -13.55 10.64 11.92
CA TYR A 136 -13.84 12.05 12.19
C TYR A 136 -14.94 12.59 11.26
N ALA A 137 -15.96 13.20 11.86
CA ALA A 137 -17.09 13.78 11.15
C ALA A 137 -17.33 15.26 11.50
N GLY A 138 -16.49 15.83 12.37
CA GLY A 138 -16.66 17.16 12.95
C GLY A 138 -17.36 17.13 14.32
N VAL A 139 -16.94 18.01 15.25
CA VAL A 139 -17.50 17.99 16.60
C VAL A 139 -18.93 18.55 16.65
N LEU A 140 -19.25 19.54 15.80
CA LEU A 140 -20.62 20.06 15.68
C LEU A 140 -21.61 19.02 15.10
N PRO A 141 -21.31 18.27 14.05
CA PRO A 141 -22.12 17.15 13.60
C PRO A 141 -22.42 16.13 14.68
N LEU A 142 -21.49 15.82 15.59
CA LEU A 142 -21.74 14.90 16.70
C LEU A 142 -22.83 15.42 17.65
N VAL A 143 -22.91 16.73 17.89
CA VAL A 143 -24.03 17.33 18.69
C VAL A 143 -25.36 17.06 18.01
N PHE A 144 -25.43 17.24 16.69
CA PHE A 144 -26.66 16.98 15.92
C PHE A 144 -27.02 15.49 15.84
N VAL A 145 -26.04 14.60 15.83
CA VAL A 145 -26.28 13.15 15.97
C VAL A 145 -26.94 12.85 17.31
N LEU A 146 -26.46 13.44 18.41
CA LEU A 146 -27.11 13.30 19.72
C LEU A 146 -28.53 13.87 19.70
N LEU A 147 -28.73 15.05 19.09
CA LEU A 147 -30.06 15.64 18.93
C LEU A 147 -31.00 14.72 18.14
N TYR A 148 -30.53 14.05 17.08
CA TYR A 148 -31.30 13.04 16.34
C TYR A 148 -31.85 11.96 17.27
N PHE A 149 -31.01 11.41 18.15
CA PHE A 149 -31.41 10.34 19.06
C PHE A 149 -32.31 10.82 20.21
N VAL A 150 -32.17 12.06 20.67
CA VAL A 150 -32.96 12.61 21.81
C VAL A 150 -34.26 13.25 21.34
N SER A 151 -34.35 13.79 20.13
CA SER A 151 -35.53 14.50 19.61
C SER A 151 -36.80 13.64 19.65
N LYS A 152 -37.88 14.17 20.24
CA LYS A 152 -39.20 13.49 20.27
C LYS A 152 -39.91 13.50 18.92
N ARG A 153 -39.43 14.28 17.92
CA ARG A 153 -40.04 14.39 16.59
C ARG A 153 -39.62 13.25 15.65
N ILE A 154 -38.55 12.53 15.99
CA ILE A 154 -38.08 11.36 15.23
C ILE A 154 -38.67 10.10 15.90
N ALA A 155 -39.26 9.25 15.07
CA ALA A 155 -39.89 8.01 15.54
C ALA A 155 -38.83 7.10 16.21
N LEU A 156 -39.21 6.48 17.33
CA LEU A 156 -38.34 5.57 18.06
C LEU A 156 -37.84 4.42 17.19
N LYS A 157 -38.69 3.95 16.29
CA LYS A 157 -38.33 2.90 15.31
C LYS A 157 -37.16 3.32 14.42
N ASP A 158 -37.15 4.54 13.88
CA ASP A 158 -36.08 5.04 13.02
C ASP A 158 -34.78 5.21 13.79
N LYS A 159 -34.85 5.65 15.05
CA LYS A 159 -33.69 5.71 15.95
C LYS A 159 -33.10 4.34 16.23
N LEU A 160 -33.93 3.34 16.54
CA LEU A 160 -33.48 1.98 16.80
C LEU A 160 -32.83 1.35 15.56
N LEU A 161 -33.44 1.53 14.39
CA LEU A 161 -32.88 1.05 13.13
C LEU A 161 -31.53 1.73 12.82
N SER A 162 -31.45 3.04 13.04
CA SER A 162 -30.19 3.78 12.88
C SER A 162 -29.11 3.32 13.89
N LEU A 163 -29.52 3.02 15.13
CA LEU A 163 -28.62 2.49 16.15
C LEU A 163 -28.11 1.08 15.79
N VAL A 164 -28.95 0.24 15.18
CA VAL A 164 -28.54 -1.09 14.68
C VAL A 164 -27.48 -0.95 13.60
N LEU A 165 -27.69 -0.09 12.60
CA LEU A 165 -26.69 0.14 11.55
C LEU A 165 -25.40 0.72 12.11
N PHE A 166 -25.49 1.73 12.98
CA PHE A 166 -24.36 2.32 13.68
C PHE A 166 -23.59 1.25 14.49
N GLY A 167 -24.31 0.46 15.28
CA GLY A 167 -23.73 -0.62 16.08
C GLY A 167 -23.06 -1.71 15.22
N THR A 168 -23.66 -2.06 14.08
CA THR A 168 -23.05 -3.01 13.14
C THR A 168 -21.74 -2.48 12.58
N MET A 169 -21.67 -1.20 12.22
CA MET A 169 -20.44 -0.58 11.71
C MET A 169 -19.37 -0.49 12.79
N ILE A 170 -19.74 -0.09 14.01
CA ILE A 170 -18.82 -0.08 15.16
C ILE A 170 -18.33 -1.50 15.47
N ALA A 171 -19.21 -2.50 15.53
CA ALA A 171 -18.84 -3.90 15.74
C ALA A 171 -17.85 -4.41 14.68
N SER A 172 -17.98 -3.93 13.44
CA SER A 172 -17.07 -4.30 12.35
C SER A 172 -15.63 -3.83 12.59
N PHE A 173 -15.41 -2.77 13.36
CA PHE A 173 -14.06 -2.34 13.74
C PHE A 173 -13.40 -3.23 14.79
N TYR A 174 -14.17 -3.92 15.62
CA TYR A 174 -13.67 -4.74 16.72
C TYR A 174 -13.68 -6.23 16.43
N ILE A 175 -14.52 -6.70 15.50
CA ILE A 175 -14.76 -8.11 15.22
C ILE A 175 -14.15 -8.48 13.88
N VAL A 176 -13.10 -9.33 13.88
CA VAL A 176 -12.34 -9.71 12.69
C VAL A 176 -13.20 -10.26 11.55
N PRO A 177 -14.14 -11.21 11.75
CA PRO A 177 -15.02 -11.68 10.66
C PRO A 177 -15.83 -10.56 9.99
N LEU A 178 -16.34 -9.59 10.76
CA LEU A 178 -17.08 -8.45 10.22
C LEU A 178 -16.15 -7.48 9.49
N ASN A 179 -14.95 -7.24 10.01
CA ASN A 179 -13.93 -6.43 9.34
C ASN A 179 -13.55 -7.05 8.00
N LEU A 180 -13.23 -8.35 7.99
CA LEU A 180 -12.87 -9.07 6.76
C LEU A 180 -14.01 -9.07 5.74
N PHE A 181 -15.25 -9.16 6.18
CA PHE A 181 -16.41 -9.09 5.27
C PHE A 181 -16.41 -7.82 4.41
N TRP A 182 -16.11 -6.64 4.99
CA TRP A 182 -15.99 -5.40 4.23
C TRP A 182 -14.85 -5.41 3.21
N HIS A 183 -13.87 -6.26 3.40
CA HIS A 183 -12.69 -6.42 2.52
C HIS A 183 -12.80 -7.64 1.59
N GLY A 184 -13.99 -8.24 1.44
CA GLY A 184 -14.17 -9.44 0.62
C GLY A 184 -13.49 -10.68 1.19
N MET A 185 -13.40 -10.80 2.52
CA MET A 185 -12.76 -11.90 3.27
C MET A 185 -11.24 -11.99 3.09
N HIS A 186 -10.58 -10.92 2.62
CA HIS A 186 -9.13 -10.80 2.57
C HIS A 186 -8.64 -9.73 3.55
N ALA A 187 -7.61 -10.05 4.34
CA ALA A 187 -6.99 -9.05 5.22
C ALA A 187 -6.33 -7.96 4.38
N PRO A 188 -6.64 -6.68 4.64
CA PRO A 188 -6.04 -5.59 3.89
C PRO A 188 -4.55 -5.46 4.24
N ASN A 189 -3.72 -5.21 3.23
CA ASN A 189 -2.34 -4.82 3.43
C ASN A 189 -2.29 -3.33 3.76
N MET A 190 -2.11 -2.97 5.05
CA MET A 190 -2.24 -1.60 5.57
C MET A 190 -3.64 -1.00 5.34
N PHE A 191 -3.91 0.20 5.84
CA PHE A 191 -5.23 0.85 5.73
C PHE A 191 -6.36 -0.07 6.20
N LEU A 192 -6.25 -0.57 7.43
CA LEU A 192 -7.02 -1.72 7.95
C LEU A 192 -8.53 -1.53 7.95
N PHE A 193 -9.02 -0.30 8.03
CA PHE A 193 -10.45 0.03 8.12
C PHE A 193 -10.89 0.93 6.95
N ARG A 194 -10.65 0.48 5.72
CA ARG A 194 -10.94 1.28 4.50
C ARG A 194 -12.40 1.71 4.37
N TYR A 195 -13.33 1.00 5.00
CA TYR A 195 -14.76 1.32 5.02
C TYR A 195 -15.15 2.35 6.11
N ALA A 196 -14.21 2.83 6.94
CA ALA A 196 -14.51 3.75 8.06
C ALA A 196 -15.19 5.06 7.60
N PHE A 197 -14.89 5.54 6.38
CA PHE A 197 -15.54 6.72 5.80
C PHE A 197 -17.07 6.58 5.67
N LEU A 198 -17.59 5.36 5.57
CA LEU A 198 -19.03 5.10 5.54
C LEU A 198 -19.68 5.44 6.87
N LEU A 199 -18.99 5.21 7.99
CA LEU A 199 -19.46 5.64 9.30
C LEU A 199 -19.45 7.17 9.42
N SER A 200 -18.37 7.84 9.00
CA SER A 200 -18.32 9.31 8.98
C SER A 200 -19.45 9.90 8.14
N PHE A 201 -19.70 9.32 6.96
CA PHE A 201 -20.80 9.74 6.10
C PHE A 201 -22.17 9.49 6.77
N PHE A 202 -22.36 8.36 7.43
CA PHE A 202 -23.60 8.06 8.15
C PHE A 202 -23.83 9.00 9.33
N LEU A 203 -22.78 9.33 10.09
CA LEU A 203 -22.84 10.36 11.15
C LEU A 203 -23.29 11.71 10.59
N LEU A 204 -22.73 12.14 9.43
CA LEU A 204 -23.15 13.39 8.77
C LEU A 204 -24.61 13.34 8.33
N MET A 205 -25.11 12.21 7.82
CA MET A 205 -26.51 12.04 7.48
C MET A 205 -27.42 12.17 8.72
N LEU A 206 -27.08 11.47 9.81
CA LEU A 206 -27.83 11.56 11.07
C LEU A 206 -27.80 12.99 11.63
N ALA A 207 -26.63 13.67 11.53
CA ALA A 207 -26.50 15.08 11.90
C ALA A 207 -27.42 15.98 11.06
N GLY A 208 -27.53 15.73 9.74
CA GLY A 208 -28.48 16.45 8.88
C GLY A 208 -29.92 16.29 9.32
N TYR A 209 -30.35 15.06 9.59
CA TYR A 209 -31.69 14.79 10.12
C TYR A 209 -31.88 15.42 11.52
N GLY A 210 -30.86 15.42 12.37
CA GLY A 210 -30.91 16.11 13.67
C GLY A 210 -31.02 17.63 13.52
N TRP A 211 -30.27 18.21 12.57
CA TRP A 211 -30.35 19.64 12.26
C TRP A 211 -31.74 20.07 11.84
N GLU A 212 -32.41 19.32 10.98
CA GLU A 212 -33.79 19.57 10.51
C GLU A 212 -34.80 19.62 11.67
N GLN A 213 -34.51 18.95 12.78
CA GLN A 213 -35.40 18.93 13.95
C GLN A 213 -35.18 20.08 14.92
N LEU A 214 -34.08 20.84 14.79
CA LEU A 214 -33.77 21.92 15.71
C LEU A 214 -34.76 23.08 15.57
N THR A 215 -35.52 23.34 16.62
CA THR A 215 -36.41 24.49 16.73
C THR A 215 -35.97 25.39 17.87
N LYS A 216 -36.59 26.56 18.01
CA LYS A 216 -36.28 27.50 19.07
C LYS A 216 -36.47 26.91 20.47
N ASP A 217 -37.44 26.04 20.65
CA ASP A 217 -37.76 25.38 21.92
C ASP A 217 -36.70 24.36 22.30
N ASP A 218 -35.91 23.86 21.38
CA ASP A 218 -34.87 22.84 21.59
C ASP A 218 -33.50 23.43 21.93
N TYR A 219 -33.30 24.76 21.90
CA TYR A 219 -32.00 25.36 22.13
C TYR A 219 -31.41 25.01 23.50
N GLY A 220 -32.20 25.00 24.55
CA GLY A 220 -31.74 24.60 25.89
C GLY A 220 -31.23 23.16 25.91
N LEU A 221 -31.99 22.24 25.28
CA LEU A 221 -31.57 20.85 25.10
C LEU A 221 -30.28 20.77 24.27
N PHE A 222 -30.20 21.50 23.14
CA PHE A 222 -29.03 21.49 22.25
C PHE A 222 -27.76 21.98 22.97
N LEU A 223 -27.84 23.06 23.74
CA LEU A 223 -26.74 23.53 24.57
C LEU A 223 -26.32 22.49 25.63
N GLY A 224 -27.31 21.81 26.23
CA GLY A 224 -27.05 20.69 27.14
C GLY A 224 -26.32 19.52 26.48
N LEU A 225 -26.62 19.23 25.22
CA LEU A 225 -25.91 18.19 24.46
C LEU A 225 -24.46 18.57 24.15
N ILE A 226 -24.15 19.86 23.87
CA ILE A 226 -22.77 20.33 23.74
C ILE A 226 -22.01 20.13 25.07
N LEU A 227 -22.61 20.52 26.19
CA LEU A 227 -22.00 20.32 27.52
C LEU A 227 -21.77 18.82 27.81
N THR A 228 -22.71 17.96 27.40
CA THR A 228 -22.56 16.50 27.52
C THR A 228 -21.36 16.00 26.75
N LEU A 229 -21.13 16.49 25.53
CA LEU A 229 -19.94 16.12 24.74
C LEU A 229 -18.65 16.64 25.35
N ILE A 230 -18.62 17.88 25.88
CA ILE A 230 -17.46 18.42 26.60
C ILE A 230 -17.09 17.50 27.76
N ILE A 231 -18.08 17.10 28.57
CA ILE A 231 -17.88 16.18 29.70
C ILE A 231 -17.40 14.81 29.19
N ALA A 232 -18.04 14.25 28.16
CA ALA A 232 -17.71 12.94 27.62
C ALA A 232 -16.27 12.89 27.06
N PHE A 233 -15.85 13.90 26.27
CA PHE A 233 -14.48 14.00 25.79
C PHE A 233 -13.46 14.20 26.92
N SER A 234 -13.81 14.98 27.96
CA SER A 234 -12.95 15.19 29.13
C SER A 234 -12.76 13.91 29.94
N ILE A 235 -13.85 13.16 30.17
CA ILE A 235 -13.78 11.86 30.83
C ILE A 235 -12.98 10.87 29.99
N ALA A 236 -13.27 10.78 28.69
CA ALA A 236 -12.55 9.90 27.79
C ALA A 236 -11.04 10.21 27.82
N TYR A 237 -10.65 11.50 27.73
CA TYR A 237 -9.25 11.91 27.80
C TYR A 237 -8.59 11.58 29.14
N GLY A 238 -9.33 11.69 30.26
CA GLY A 238 -8.84 11.32 31.60
C GLY A 238 -8.66 9.81 31.82
N LEU A 239 -9.40 8.98 31.06
CA LEU A 239 -9.35 7.51 31.17
C LEU A 239 -8.42 6.84 30.17
N ILE A 240 -7.74 7.61 29.31
CA ILE A 240 -6.87 7.08 28.25
C ILE A 240 -5.69 6.30 28.82
N PRO A 241 -5.49 5.03 28.42
CA PRO A 241 -4.24 4.31 28.61
C PRO A 241 -3.15 4.94 27.72
N LYS A 242 -2.18 5.65 28.31
CA LYS A 242 -1.16 6.41 27.58
C LYS A 242 -0.26 5.54 26.72
N ASP A 243 -0.04 4.31 27.10
CA ASP A 243 0.72 3.28 26.39
C ASP A 243 0.03 2.80 25.11
N GLN A 244 -1.31 2.80 25.07
CA GLN A 244 -2.08 2.40 23.87
C GLN A 244 -2.25 3.54 22.88
N TYR A 245 -2.36 4.80 23.35
CA TYR A 245 -2.66 5.98 22.51
C TYR A 245 -1.51 6.99 22.53
N THR A 246 -0.30 6.52 22.25
CA THR A 246 0.94 7.32 22.30
C THR A 246 0.96 8.52 21.36
N TYR A 247 0.20 8.46 20.29
CA TYR A 247 0.08 9.52 19.28
C TYR A 247 -0.88 10.65 19.66
N LEU A 248 -1.68 10.47 20.74
CA LEU A 248 -2.61 11.51 21.19
C LEU A 248 -1.87 12.58 21.97
N ASN A 249 -1.98 13.83 21.52
CA ASN A 249 -1.41 14.99 22.17
C ASN A 249 -2.47 15.83 22.89
N VAL A 250 -2.04 16.64 23.85
CA VAL A 250 -2.90 17.56 24.61
C VAL A 250 -3.58 18.58 23.70
N GLN A 251 -2.90 18.99 22.60
CA GLN A 251 -3.42 20.02 21.68
C GLN A 251 -4.71 19.56 21.00
N SER A 252 -4.78 18.31 20.53
CA SER A 252 -5.99 17.75 19.91
C SER A 252 -7.18 17.74 20.86
N PHE A 253 -6.96 17.39 22.14
CA PHE A 253 -8.00 17.46 23.17
C PHE A 253 -8.43 18.92 23.39
N LEU A 254 -7.48 19.84 23.63
CA LEU A 254 -7.79 21.25 23.88
C LEU A 254 -8.52 21.90 22.70
N LEU A 255 -8.09 21.63 21.45
CA LEU A 255 -8.79 22.11 20.26
C LEU A 255 -10.23 21.62 20.23
N THR A 256 -10.46 20.35 20.50
CA THR A 256 -11.80 19.77 20.52
C THR A 256 -12.71 20.45 21.54
N ILE A 257 -12.21 20.67 22.76
CA ILE A 257 -12.96 21.39 23.82
C ILE A 257 -13.20 22.85 23.44
N VAL A 258 -12.18 23.55 22.91
CA VAL A 258 -12.31 24.94 22.48
C VAL A 258 -13.39 25.10 21.41
N PHE A 259 -13.40 24.24 20.37
CA PHE A 259 -14.44 24.30 19.35
C PHE A 259 -15.83 24.01 19.89
N LEU A 260 -15.98 23.04 20.80
CA LEU A 260 -17.26 22.81 21.47
C LEU A 260 -17.72 24.03 22.26
N ILE A 261 -16.81 24.71 22.98
CA ILE A 261 -17.11 25.96 23.71
C ILE A 261 -17.48 27.08 22.73
N VAL A 262 -16.77 27.22 21.62
CA VAL A 262 -17.09 28.22 20.58
C VAL A 262 -18.49 27.99 20.01
N TYR A 263 -18.87 26.74 19.70
CA TYR A 263 -20.21 26.42 19.26
C TYR A 263 -21.25 26.69 20.35
N LEU A 264 -20.95 26.33 21.60
CA LEU A 264 -21.82 26.65 22.74
C LEU A 264 -22.10 28.16 22.82
N LEU A 265 -21.06 28.98 22.75
CA LEU A 265 -21.17 30.45 22.79
C LEU A 265 -21.93 30.98 21.58
N LEU A 266 -21.62 30.51 20.38
CA LEU A 266 -22.25 30.97 19.14
C LEU A 266 -23.77 30.70 19.14
N PHE A 267 -24.20 29.51 19.53
CA PHE A 267 -25.61 29.16 19.63
C PHE A 267 -26.29 29.93 20.78
N SER A 268 -25.60 30.14 21.91
CA SER A 268 -26.11 30.96 23.03
C SER A 268 -26.34 32.41 22.63
N LEU A 269 -25.38 33.03 21.93
CA LEU A 269 -25.51 34.42 21.44
C LEU A 269 -26.66 34.57 20.43
N TYR A 270 -26.88 33.56 19.60
CA TYR A 270 -28.01 33.54 18.68
C TYR A 270 -29.34 33.37 19.43
N GLN A 271 -29.43 32.49 20.43
CA GLN A 271 -30.61 32.30 21.25
C GLN A 271 -30.97 33.56 22.02
N LEU A 272 -29.99 34.26 22.58
CA LEU A 272 -30.17 35.53 23.30
C LEU A 272 -30.48 36.71 22.34
N LYS A 273 -30.60 36.47 21.03
CA LYS A 273 -30.87 37.48 20.00
C LYS A 273 -29.79 38.57 19.88
N LEU A 274 -28.58 38.31 20.42
CA LEU A 274 -27.43 39.21 20.27
C LEU A 274 -26.83 39.14 18.86
N PHE A 275 -27.01 38.01 18.18
CA PHE A 275 -26.63 37.81 16.78
C PHE A 275 -27.87 37.74 15.89
N SER A 276 -27.83 38.45 14.76
CA SER A 276 -28.78 38.22 13.66
C SER A 276 -28.47 36.88 12.98
N LEU A 277 -29.47 36.29 12.30
CA LEU A 277 -29.28 35.04 11.54
C LEU A 277 -28.08 35.15 10.57
N LYS A 278 -27.92 36.28 9.87
CA LYS A 278 -26.81 36.51 8.94
C LYS A 278 -25.45 36.43 9.66
N ARG A 279 -25.29 37.10 10.81
CA ARG A 279 -24.04 37.06 11.59
C ARG A 279 -23.78 35.66 12.12
N PHE A 280 -24.80 35.02 12.67
CA PHE A 280 -24.70 33.63 13.16
C PHE A 280 -24.22 32.69 12.05
N THR A 281 -24.85 32.72 10.86
CA THR A 281 -24.46 31.86 9.75
C THR A 281 -23.02 32.10 9.28
N ILE A 282 -22.58 33.37 9.20
CA ILE A 282 -21.21 33.72 8.80
C ILE A 282 -20.21 33.14 9.79
N PHE A 283 -20.42 33.36 11.10
CA PHE A 283 -19.51 32.86 12.13
C PHE A 283 -19.54 31.34 12.21
N LEU A 284 -20.72 30.69 12.05
CA LEU A 284 -20.83 29.25 12.02
C LEU A 284 -20.01 28.66 10.87
N LEU A 285 -20.15 29.19 9.65
CA LEU A 285 -19.38 28.75 8.50
C LEU A 285 -17.87 28.97 8.70
N LEU A 286 -17.50 30.12 9.27
CA LEU A 286 -16.09 30.41 9.57
C LEU A 286 -15.51 29.38 10.54
N PHE A 287 -16.17 29.12 11.67
CA PHE A 287 -15.66 28.18 12.68
C PHE A 287 -15.65 26.73 12.18
N VAL A 288 -16.67 26.29 11.44
CA VAL A 288 -16.66 24.97 10.80
C VAL A 288 -15.50 24.84 9.81
N SER A 289 -15.26 25.89 9.00
CA SER A 289 -14.12 25.89 8.06
C SER A 289 -12.78 25.87 8.78
N CYS A 290 -12.63 26.61 9.89
CA CYS A 290 -11.42 26.57 10.72
C CYS A 290 -11.21 25.19 11.36
N GLU A 291 -12.26 24.58 11.90
CA GLU A 291 -12.21 23.23 12.46
C GLU A 291 -11.71 22.23 11.42
N MET A 292 -12.31 22.26 10.23
CA MET A 292 -11.92 21.37 9.13
C MET A 292 -10.48 21.62 8.68
N ALA A 293 -10.04 22.87 8.59
CA ALA A 293 -8.68 23.23 8.22
C ALA A 293 -7.65 22.71 9.23
N LEU A 294 -7.92 22.88 10.53
CA LEU A 294 -7.05 22.38 11.59
C LEU A 294 -7.01 20.84 11.64
N ASN A 295 -8.15 20.19 11.45
CA ASN A 295 -8.19 18.73 11.36
C ASN A 295 -7.40 18.23 10.14
N THR A 296 -7.60 18.85 8.97
CA THR A 296 -6.85 18.49 7.75
C THR A 296 -5.36 18.73 7.92
N HIS A 297 -4.96 19.84 8.56
CA HIS A 297 -3.57 20.10 8.88
C HIS A 297 -2.95 18.99 9.73
N GLY A 298 -3.62 18.58 10.81
CA GLY A 298 -3.17 17.48 11.67
C GLY A 298 -3.03 16.16 10.90
N MET A 299 -4.01 15.84 10.02
CA MET A 299 -3.94 14.65 9.16
C MET A 299 -2.74 14.71 8.20
N VAL A 300 -2.52 15.84 7.51
CA VAL A 300 -1.42 16.01 6.56
C VAL A 300 -0.07 15.91 7.27
N MET A 301 0.10 16.59 8.40
CA MET A 301 1.34 16.53 9.17
C MET A 301 1.62 15.11 9.69
N GLY A 302 0.60 14.42 10.22
CA GLY A 302 0.73 13.05 10.65
C GLY A 302 1.13 12.10 9.52
N ILE A 303 0.55 12.25 8.33
CA ILE A 303 0.95 11.46 7.15
C ILE A 303 2.41 11.75 6.76
N LEU A 304 2.83 13.01 6.76
CA LEU A 304 4.20 13.40 6.42
C LEU A 304 5.24 12.84 7.41
N GLU A 305 4.89 12.73 8.69
CA GLU A 305 5.75 12.13 9.71
C GLU A 305 5.75 10.59 9.66
N ASP A 306 4.60 9.98 9.38
CA ASP A 306 4.45 8.52 9.34
C ASP A 306 5.07 7.90 8.09
N TRP A 307 4.99 8.57 6.94
CA TRP A 307 5.48 8.09 5.66
C TRP A 307 6.73 8.83 5.22
N ASN A 308 7.74 8.06 4.77
CA ASN A 308 8.96 8.60 4.19
C ASN A 308 8.70 9.01 2.73
N TYR A 309 8.22 10.23 2.53
CA TYR A 309 8.01 10.76 1.19
C TYR A 309 9.30 11.22 0.55
N ALA A 310 9.49 10.84 -0.72
CA ALA A 310 10.58 11.34 -1.53
C ALA A 310 10.46 12.85 -1.75
N SER A 311 11.60 13.58 -1.69
CA SER A 311 11.63 14.98 -2.09
C SER A 311 11.29 15.13 -3.58
N ARG A 312 10.75 16.27 -3.97
CA ARG A 312 10.47 16.57 -5.38
C ARG A 312 11.74 16.46 -6.25
N SER A 313 12.88 16.89 -5.72
CA SER A 313 14.18 16.80 -6.41
C SER A 313 14.60 15.37 -6.71
N LEU A 314 14.27 14.41 -5.84
CA LEU A 314 14.56 12.99 -6.06
C LEU A 314 13.87 12.46 -7.33
N TYR A 315 12.72 13.02 -7.70
CA TYR A 315 12.01 12.69 -8.93
C TYR A 315 12.48 13.54 -10.12
N THR A 316 12.64 14.87 -9.93
CA THR A 316 12.88 15.79 -11.04
C THR A 316 14.34 15.79 -11.51
N ALA A 317 15.32 15.61 -10.61
CA ALA A 317 16.73 15.63 -10.98
C ALA A 317 17.12 14.50 -11.96
N PRO A 318 16.75 13.22 -11.74
CA PRO A 318 17.11 12.14 -12.65
C PRO A 318 16.22 12.07 -13.91
N HIS A 319 15.13 12.87 -13.98
CA HIS A 319 14.11 12.69 -15.02
C HIS A 319 14.66 12.89 -16.42
N GLN A 320 15.33 14.02 -16.66
CA GLN A 320 15.82 14.36 -17.99
C GLN A 320 16.96 13.45 -18.45
N PRO A 321 18.01 13.20 -17.64
CA PRO A 321 19.08 12.27 -18.03
C PRO A 321 18.57 10.87 -18.38
N ILE A 322 17.75 10.27 -17.54
CA ILE A 322 17.20 8.93 -17.80
C ILE A 322 16.34 8.94 -19.06
N LYS A 323 15.49 9.97 -19.24
CA LYS A 323 14.62 10.06 -20.43
C LYS A 323 15.40 10.21 -21.72
N THR A 324 16.49 10.96 -21.72
CA THR A 324 17.41 11.09 -22.88
C THR A 324 17.98 9.73 -23.26
N LEU A 325 18.51 8.96 -22.29
CA LEU A 325 19.10 7.64 -22.54
C LEU A 325 18.05 6.60 -22.96
N VAL A 326 16.83 6.66 -22.41
CA VAL A 326 15.72 5.80 -22.85
C VAL A 326 15.34 6.10 -24.31
N ASN A 327 15.29 7.37 -24.68
CA ASN A 327 15.01 7.77 -26.07
C ASN A 327 16.14 7.34 -27.02
N GLN A 328 17.41 7.37 -26.58
CA GLN A 328 18.54 6.84 -27.35
C GLN A 328 18.39 5.34 -27.59
N ALA A 329 18.11 4.56 -26.51
CA ALA A 329 17.88 3.12 -26.64
C ALA A 329 16.72 2.81 -27.60
N ALA A 330 15.63 3.58 -27.54
CA ALA A 330 14.48 3.43 -28.43
C ALA A 330 14.84 3.76 -29.92
N ALA A 331 15.74 4.68 -30.14
CA ALA A 331 16.19 5.04 -31.51
C ALA A 331 17.17 4.02 -32.09
N GLU A 332 17.90 3.28 -31.24
CA GLU A 332 18.87 2.27 -31.68
C GLU A 332 18.26 0.87 -31.84
N SER A 333 17.07 0.63 -31.28
CA SER A 333 16.39 -0.66 -31.37
C SER A 333 15.47 -0.74 -32.59
N ASP A 334 15.57 -1.81 -33.35
CA ASP A 334 14.71 -2.06 -34.53
C ASP A 334 13.37 -2.76 -34.17
N GLY A 335 13.09 -2.96 -32.87
CA GLY A 335 11.89 -3.70 -32.47
C GLY A 335 11.58 -3.63 -30.98
N PHE A 336 11.03 -4.71 -30.45
CA PHE A 336 10.79 -4.83 -29.01
C PHE A 336 12.09 -5.08 -28.27
N TYR A 337 12.38 -4.26 -27.29
CA TYR A 337 13.52 -4.39 -26.38
C TYR A 337 13.09 -4.25 -24.92
N ARG A 338 13.89 -4.77 -24.00
CA ARG A 338 13.78 -4.46 -22.57
C ARG A 338 14.98 -3.66 -22.10
N LEU A 339 14.67 -2.68 -21.26
CA LEU A 339 15.64 -1.84 -20.57
C LEU A 339 15.43 -1.94 -19.07
N GLU A 340 16.51 -1.91 -18.30
CA GLU A 340 16.44 -1.80 -16.84
C GLU A 340 17.36 -0.69 -16.33
N ASN A 341 16.88 -0.01 -15.28
CA ASN A 341 17.67 0.97 -14.55
C ASN A 341 18.21 0.33 -13.27
N LEU A 342 19.53 0.22 -13.15
CA LEU A 342 20.19 -0.36 -11.95
C LEU A 342 20.18 0.60 -10.76
N ASP A 343 19.92 1.90 -11.01
CA ASP A 343 19.78 2.95 -9.99
C ASP A 343 18.35 3.52 -10.01
N PRO A 344 17.31 2.68 -9.77
CA PRO A 344 15.94 3.06 -10.00
C PRO A 344 15.47 4.15 -9.02
N VAL A 345 14.70 5.10 -9.54
CA VAL A 345 14.01 6.12 -8.75
C VAL A 345 12.78 5.53 -8.06
N SER A 346 12.09 4.64 -8.75
CA SER A 346 10.91 3.94 -8.24
C SER A 346 10.87 2.48 -8.70
N ALA A 347 9.96 1.73 -8.09
CA ALA A 347 9.68 0.35 -8.48
C ALA A 347 9.11 0.23 -9.91
N ASN A 348 8.57 1.31 -10.44
CA ASN A 348 7.86 1.38 -11.71
C ASN A 348 8.51 2.39 -12.66
N ASP A 349 9.83 2.44 -12.70
CA ASP A 349 10.57 3.33 -13.60
C ASP A 349 10.19 3.10 -15.07
N GLY A 350 9.92 1.86 -15.48
CA GLY A 350 9.43 1.56 -16.81
C GLY A 350 8.18 2.34 -17.20
N LEU A 351 7.22 2.47 -16.28
CA LEU A 351 6.00 3.27 -16.49
C LEU A 351 6.29 4.77 -16.47
N ASN A 352 7.23 5.21 -15.62
CA ASN A 352 7.57 6.63 -15.48
C ASN A 352 8.34 7.19 -16.68
N TYR A 353 9.27 6.39 -17.23
CA TYR A 353 10.14 6.79 -18.32
C TYR A 353 9.72 6.22 -19.69
N ASN A 354 8.66 5.41 -19.74
CA ASN A 354 8.11 4.78 -20.94
C ASN A 354 9.10 3.82 -21.62
N TYR A 355 9.52 2.79 -20.88
CA TYR A 355 10.28 1.64 -21.41
C TYR A 355 9.70 0.32 -20.89
N SER A 356 9.94 -0.77 -21.60
CA SER A 356 9.61 -2.12 -21.15
C SER A 356 10.73 -2.67 -20.26
N GLY A 357 10.40 -3.03 -19.02
CA GLY A 357 11.34 -3.59 -18.04
C GLY A 357 10.82 -4.90 -17.43
N VAL A 358 11.58 -5.48 -16.52
CA VAL A 358 11.21 -6.62 -15.67
C VAL A 358 10.74 -6.14 -14.31
N SER A 359 11.35 -5.05 -13.81
CA SER A 359 10.99 -4.47 -12.52
C SER A 359 9.58 -3.92 -12.51
N LEU A 360 8.76 -4.36 -11.55
CA LEU A 360 7.35 -3.96 -11.43
C LEU A 360 6.89 -4.05 -9.98
N PHE A 361 6.14 -3.03 -9.54
CA PHE A 361 5.25 -3.12 -8.39
C PHE A 361 3.80 -3.05 -8.84
N SER A 362 2.99 -4.03 -8.47
CA SER A 362 1.55 -4.01 -8.69
C SER A 362 0.82 -4.75 -7.57
N SER A 363 -0.30 -4.19 -7.13
CA SER A 363 -1.20 -4.88 -6.18
C SER A 363 -1.96 -6.04 -6.83
N ILE A 364 -2.02 -6.08 -8.16
CA ILE A 364 -2.59 -7.16 -8.96
C ILE A 364 -1.48 -7.65 -9.89
N ARG A 365 -1.17 -8.94 -9.87
CA ARG A 365 -0.10 -9.54 -10.66
C ARG A 365 -0.51 -10.90 -11.19
N ASN A 366 0.12 -11.32 -12.27
CA ASN A 366 0.03 -12.70 -12.72
C ASN A 366 0.88 -13.60 -11.80
N ARG A 367 0.25 -14.54 -11.09
CA ARG A 367 0.91 -15.45 -10.14
C ARG A 367 1.95 -16.34 -10.81
N ASN A 368 1.64 -16.85 -11.99
CA ASN A 368 2.54 -17.78 -12.70
C ASN A 368 3.82 -17.07 -13.12
N SER A 369 3.72 -15.86 -13.68
CA SER A 369 4.89 -15.05 -14.05
C SER A 369 5.73 -14.69 -12.82
N SER A 370 5.09 -14.27 -11.73
CA SER A 370 5.79 -13.94 -10.48
C SER A 370 6.46 -15.16 -9.86
N SER A 371 5.81 -16.31 -9.87
CA SER A 371 6.37 -17.59 -9.36
C SER A 371 7.56 -18.03 -10.21
N LEU A 372 7.43 -17.99 -11.54
CA LEU A 372 8.52 -18.33 -12.45
C LEU A 372 9.75 -17.44 -12.20
N LEU A 373 9.56 -16.12 -12.20
CA LEU A 373 10.65 -15.17 -11.99
C LEU A 373 11.31 -15.34 -10.60
N ASN A 374 10.50 -15.63 -9.55
CA ASN A 374 11.05 -15.90 -8.22
C ASN A 374 11.90 -17.20 -8.20
N LYS A 375 11.48 -18.26 -8.87
CA LYS A 375 12.26 -19.50 -9.02
C LYS A 375 13.55 -19.30 -9.82
N LEU A 376 13.59 -18.29 -10.67
CA LEU A 376 14.77 -17.90 -11.46
C LEU A 376 15.65 -16.83 -10.76
N GLY A 377 15.35 -16.46 -9.52
CA GLY A 377 16.19 -15.57 -8.72
C GLY A 377 15.84 -14.08 -8.79
N PHE A 378 14.77 -13.70 -9.50
CA PHE A 378 14.23 -12.33 -9.46
C PHE A 378 13.42 -12.14 -8.19
N ARG A 379 14.08 -11.76 -7.11
CA ARG A 379 13.48 -11.71 -5.79
C ARG A 379 12.42 -10.64 -5.66
N SER A 380 11.31 -11.01 -5.00
CA SER A 380 10.28 -10.07 -4.56
C SER A 380 9.99 -10.24 -3.08
N ARG A 381 9.64 -9.17 -2.40
CA ARG A 381 9.31 -9.18 -0.98
C ARG A 381 7.90 -9.71 -0.71
N GLY A 382 7.78 -10.64 0.25
CA GLY A 382 6.51 -11.08 0.81
C GLY A 382 5.57 -11.68 -0.24
N THR A 383 4.47 -11.01 -0.51
CA THR A 383 3.41 -11.46 -1.43
C THR A 383 3.78 -11.40 -2.91
N ASN A 384 5.07 -11.25 -3.26
CA ASN A 384 5.53 -11.09 -4.64
C ASN A 384 4.90 -9.90 -5.40
N LEU A 385 4.49 -8.85 -4.67
CA LEU A 385 3.96 -7.62 -5.28
C LEU A 385 5.04 -6.78 -5.98
N ASN A 386 6.29 -7.02 -5.63
CA ASN A 386 7.47 -6.39 -6.23
C ASN A 386 8.30 -7.43 -6.97
N ILE A 387 8.54 -7.22 -8.25
CA ILE A 387 9.59 -7.90 -8.99
C ILE A 387 10.73 -6.91 -9.15
N ARG A 388 11.96 -7.36 -8.88
CA ARG A 388 13.16 -6.55 -9.02
C ARG A 388 14.17 -7.29 -9.89
N TYR A 389 14.64 -6.61 -10.91
CA TYR A 389 15.65 -7.12 -11.82
C TYR A 389 17.06 -7.18 -11.21
N PRO A 390 17.55 -6.16 -10.45
CA PRO A 390 18.95 -6.14 -10.01
C PRO A 390 19.39 -7.40 -9.28
N ASN A 391 20.70 -7.70 -9.38
CA ASN A 391 21.38 -8.80 -8.70
C ASN A 391 20.97 -10.19 -9.18
N ASN A 392 20.93 -10.37 -10.50
CA ASN A 392 20.79 -11.68 -11.15
C ASN A 392 21.91 -11.93 -12.17
N THR A 393 21.92 -13.10 -12.78
CA THR A 393 23.01 -13.59 -13.62
C THR A 393 22.88 -13.16 -15.09
N LEU A 394 23.97 -13.29 -15.88
CA LEU A 394 23.95 -13.06 -17.34
C LEU A 394 22.97 -13.96 -18.08
N LEU A 395 22.78 -15.21 -17.61
CA LEU A 395 21.77 -16.12 -18.20
C LEU A 395 20.39 -15.50 -18.12
N MET A 396 20.09 -14.85 -17.00
CA MET A 396 18.80 -14.20 -16.82
C MET A 396 18.69 -12.90 -17.59
N ASP A 397 19.77 -12.13 -17.72
CA ASP A 397 19.80 -10.96 -18.60
C ASP A 397 19.43 -11.35 -20.03
N SER A 398 20.03 -12.42 -20.56
CA SER A 398 19.74 -12.95 -21.89
C SER A 398 18.30 -13.47 -21.97
N PHE A 399 17.88 -14.34 -21.05
CA PHE A 399 16.57 -15.01 -21.08
C PHE A 399 15.39 -14.04 -21.06
N VAL A 400 15.44 -13.03 -20.17
CA VAL A 400 14.37 -12.03 -20.09
C VAL A 400 14.56 -10.89 -21.12
N GLY A 401 15.57 -10.99 -21.99
CA GLY A 401 15.79 -10.08 -23.11
C GLY A 401 16.17 -8.66 -22.70
N ILE A 402 17.03 -8.49 -21.68
CA ILE A 402 17.56 -7.19 -21.32
C ILE A 402 18.59 -6.76 -22.36
N GLU A 403 18.16 -5.90 -23.25
CA GLU A 403 19.01 -5.35 -24.32
C GLU A 403 19.76 -4.11 -23.85
N TYR A 404 19.17 -3.32 -22.96
CA TYR A 404 19.79 -2.10 -22.45
C TYR A 404 19.79 -2.03 -20.93
N LEU A 405 20.88 -1.46 -20.37
CA LEU A 405 20.99 -1.10 -18.96
C LEU A 405 21.35 0.37 -18.80
N ILE A 406 20.68 1.03 -17.85
CA ILE A 406 21.09 2.35 -17.35
C ILE A 406 21.73 2.16 -15.97
N SER A 407 22.92 2.74 -15.75
CA SER A 407 23.65 2.66 -14.49
C SER A 407 24.47 3.91 -14.25
N LYS A 408 24.63 4.28 -12.98
CA LYS A 408 25.57 5.33 -12.55
C LYS A 408 27.01 4.84 -12.42
N THR A 409 27.17 3.54 -12.23
CA THR A 409 28.48 2.88 -12.11
C THR A 409 28.78 2.04 -13.34
N ASP A 410 30.04 1.67 -13.51
CA ASP A 410 30.40 0.72 -14.56
C ASP A 410 29.75 -0.65 -14.30
N VAL A 411 29.08 -1.19 -15.31
CA VAL A 411 28.33 -2.45 -15.18
C VAL A 411 29.28 -3.65 -15.08
N GLN A 412 30.43 -3.64 -15.77
CA GLN A 412 31.43 -4.72 -15.75
C GLN A 412 30.83 -6.11 -15.98
N LYS A 413 29.89 -6.22 -16.91
CA LYS A 413 29.27 -7.48 -17.33
C LYS A 413 29.74 -7.88 -18.72
N TYR A 414 30.03 -9.17 -18.91
CA TYR A 414 30.37 -9.71 -20.22
C TYR A 414 29.25 -9.43 -21.22
N GLY A 415 29.64 -9.01 -22.43
CA GLY A 415 28.70 -8.69 -23.50
C GLY A 415 27.96 -7.36 -23.37
N PHE A 416 28.17 -6.60 -22.29
CA PHE A 416 27.64 -5.26 -22.17
C PHE A 416 28.71 -4.22 -22.52
N HIS A 417 28.39 -3.29 -23.43
CA HIS A 417 29.26 -2.19 -23.80
C HIS A 417 28.52 -0.84 -23.70
N LYS A 418 29.25 0.18 -23.27
CA LYS A 418 28.70 1.54 -23.13
C LYS A 418 28.44 2.15 -24.50
N ILE A 419 27.23 2.62 -24.75
CA ILE A 419 26.79 3.27 -25.97
C ILE A 419 26.38 4.73 -25.80
N GLY A 420 26.12 5.17 -24.55
CA GLY A 420 25.71 6.54 -24.25
C GLY A 420 26.03 6.94 -22.82
N GLU A 421 26.04 8.25 -22.59
CA GLU A 421 26.19 8.84 -21.25
C GLU A 421 25.47 10.18 -21.20
N GLU A 422 24.74 10.43 -20.11
CA GLU A 422 24.08 11.69 -19.85
C GLU A 422 24.20 12.01 -18.36
N GLU A 423 24.84 13.14 -18.03
CA GLU A 423 25.23 13.52 -16.67
C GLU A 423 26.04 12.39 -15.97
N ASN A 424 25.46 11.78 -14.93
CA ASN A 424 26.07 10.68 -14.18
C ASN A 424 25.45 9.30 -14.51
N TYR A 425 24.63 9.21 -15.57
CA TYR A 425 24.04 7.95 -16.03
C TYR A 425 24.70 7.50 -17.33
N ARG A 426 24.91 6.19 -17.45
CA ARG A 426 25.52 5.53 -18.60
C ARG A 426 24.52 4.53 -19.17
N LEU A 427 24.43 4.48 -20.50
CA LEU A 427 23.63 3.50 -21.21
C LEU A 427 24.54 2.41 -21.76
N TYR A 428 24.19 1.16 -21.48
CA TYR A 428 24.89 -0.03 -21.93
C TYR A 428 23.98 -0.85 -22.83
N LYS A 429 24.54 -1.47 -23.87
CA LYS A 429 23.87 -2.43 -24.75
C LYS A 429 24.43 -3.83 -24.52
N ASN A 430 23.54 -4.82 -24.50
CA ASN A 430 23.84 -6.23 -24.34
C ASN A 430 23.78 -6.93 -25.70
N ASP A 431 24.88 -7.53 -26.14
CA ASP A 431 24.97 -8.26 -27.40
C ASP A 431 24.26 -9.62 -27.36
N TYR A 432 23.93 -10.13 -26.17
CA TYR A 432 23.40 -11.47 -25.96
C TYR A 432 21.94 -11.48 -25.46
N ALA A 433 21.21 -10.40 -25.63
CA ALA A 433 19.80 -10.36 -25.29
C ALA A 433 18.97 -11.24 -26.23
N LEU A 434 18.20 -12.18 -25.70
CA LEU A 434 17.30 -12.99 -26.51
C LEU A 434 16.10 -12.16 -26.96
N PRO A 435 15.62 -12.36 -28.20
CA PRO A 435 14.41 -11.68 -28.68
C PRO A 435 13.16 -12.15 -27.89
N LEU A 436 12.07 -11.40 -28.02
CA LEU A 436 10.79 -11.73 -27.34
C LEU A 436 10.27 -13.12 -27.68
N ALA A 437 10.55 -13.61 -28.87
CA ALA A 437 10.20 -14.95 -29.34
C ALA A 437 11.39 -15.60 -30.04
N PHE A 438 11.66 -16.84 -29.70
CA PHE A 438 12.72 -17.66 -30.32
C PHE A 438 12.28 -19.12 -30.38
N LEU A 439 12.92 -19.89 -31.26
CA LEU A 439 12.67 -21.33 -31.38
C LEU A 439 13.43 -22.07 -30.28
N ALA A 440 12.76 -23.03 -29.65
CA ALA A 440 13.34 -23.89 -28.62
C ALA A 440 12.83 -25.33 -28.78
N PRO A 441 13.56 -26.35 -28.28
CA PRO A 441 13.07 -27.72 -28.21
C PRO A 441 11.74 -27.83 -27.44
N LYS A 442 10.85 -28.72 -27.87
CA LYS A 442 9.53 -28.92 -27.24
C LYS A 442 9.64 -29.30 -25.77
N GLU A 443 10.69 -29.96 -25.39
CA GLU A 443 11.01 -30.42 -24.03
C GLU A 443 11.16 -29.23 -23.07
N SER A 444 11.53 -28.05 -23.54
CA SER A 444 11.63 -26.82 -22.74
C SER A 444 10.29 -26.38 -22.13
N LEU A 445 9.15 -26.80 -22.71
CA LEU A 445 7.81 -26.53 -22.18
C LEU A 445 7.48 -27.35 -20.93
N THR A 446 8.22 -28.42 -20.68
CA THR A 446 7.97 -29.37 -19.57
C THR A 446 9.07 -29.33 -18.51
N VAL A 447 9.99 -28.37 -18.58
CA VAL A 447 11.05 -28.21 -17.58
C VAL A 447 10.46 -27.98 -16.20
N SER A 448 10.87 -28.80 -15.22
CA SER A 448 10.42 -28.69 -13.83
C SER A 448 11.39 -27.78 -13.06
N LEU A 449 10.87 -26.72 -12.45
CA LEU A 449 11.63 -25.80 -11.63
C LEU A 449 11.31 -25.99 -10.14
N SER A 450 12.35 -26.22 -9.34
CA SER A 450 12.25 -26.44 -7.90
C SER A 450 12.08 -25.15 -7.12
N GLU A 451 11.50 -25.22 -5.91
CA GLU A 451 11.52 -24.10 -4.97
C GLU A 451 12.93 -23.96 -4.33
N ASN A 452 13.37 -22.73 -4.14
CA ASN A 452 14.64 -22.38 -3.47
C ASN A 452 15.94 -22.89 -4.14
N ASP A 453 15.89 -23.24 -5.42
CA ASP A 453 17.06 -23.67 -6.19
C ASP A 453 17.22 -22.80 -7.47
N ASN A 454 17.51 -21.53 -7.30
CA ASN A 454 17.52 -20.57 -8.40
C ASN A 454 18.58 -20.91 -9.46
N LEU A 455 19.79 -21.29 -9.06
CA LEU A 455 20.89 -21.60 -10.01
C LEU A 455 20.68 -22.94 -10.72
N GLY A 456 20.20 -23.95 -9.99
CA GLY A 456 19.79 -25.21 -10.62
C GLY A 456 18.64 -25.03 -11.61
N ASN A 457 17.67 -24.17 -11.28
CA ASN A 457 16.59 -23.81 -12.19
C ASN A 457 17.08 -23.09 -13.45
N GLN A 458 18.01 -22.14 -13.31
CA GLN A 458 18.62 -21.46 -14.46
C GLN A 458 19.37 -22.46 -15.34
N THR A 459 20.17 -23.35 -14.73
CA THR A 459 20.90 -24.41 -15.43
C THR A 459 19.93 -25.34 -16.16
N ALA A 460 18.89 -25.84 -15.49
CA ALA A 460 17.90 -26.73 -16.09
C ALA A 460 17.16 -26.05 -17.27
N LEU A 461 16.77 -24.80 -17.09
CA LEU A 461 16.11 -24.00 -18.13
C LEU A 461 16.99 -23.85 -19.35
N PHE A 462 18.24 -23.39 -19.19
CA PHE A 462 19.13 -23.15 -20.32
C PHE A 462 19.55 -24.44 -21.02
N ASN A 463 19.79 -25.52 -20.30
CA ASN A 463 20.03 -26.83 -20.91
C ASN A 463 18.82 -27.30 -21.74
N SER A 464 17.62 -27.10 -21.24
CA SER A 464 16.40 -27.46 -21.96
C SER A 464 16.18 -26.59 -23.20
N LEU A 465 16.51 -25.29 -23.14
CA LEU A 465 16.38 -24.35 -24.26
C LEU A 465 17.43 -24.58 -25.37
N SER A 466 18.65 -24.92 -24.96
CA SER A 466 19.80 -25.07 -25.91
C SER A 466 20.02 -26.50 -26.38
N GLY A 467 19.47 -27.51 -25.69
CA GLY A 467 19.78 -28.91 -25.89
C GLY A 467 21.16 -29.32 -25.35
N LEU A 468 21.83 -28.45 -24.58
CA LEU A 468 23.10 -28.75 -23.93
C LEU A 468 22.88 -29.56 -22.63
N ASN A 469 23.95 -30.04 -22.05
CA ASN A 469 23.96 -30.67 -20.73
C ASN A 469 25.17 -30.17 -19.94
N GLU A 470 25.19 -28.86 -19.69
CA GLU A 470 26.31 -28.15 -19.08
C GLU A 470 25.98 -27.74 -17.65
N ASN A 471 27.02 -27.61 -16.83
CA ASN A 471 26.94 -26.94 -15.54
C ASN A 471 27.45 -25.50 -15.69
N PHE A 472 26.55 -24.56 -15.69
CA PHE A 472 26.87 -23.16 -15.97
C PHE A 472 27.55 -22.44 -14.80
N PHE A 473 27.41 -22.93 -13.56
CA PHE A 473 27.90 -22.22 -12.38
C PHE A 473 28.99 -23.03 -11.64
N ASN A 474 30.13 -22.37 -11.40
CA ASN A 474 31.22 -22.91 -10.59
C ASN A 474 31.39 -22.08 -9.31
N PHE A 475 31.53 -22.75 -8.17
CA PHE A 475 31.71 -22.08 -6.88
C PHE A 475 33.18 -22.03 -6.49
N HIS A 476 33.61 -20.87 -5.95
CA HIS A 476 34.97 -20.59 -5.54
C HIS A 476 35.02 -20.30 -4.03
N PRO A 477 36.02 -20.86 -3.31
CA PRO A 477 36.20 -20.54 -1.91
C PRO A 477 36.60 -19.07 -1.75
N ILE A 478 36.07 -18.45 -0.70
CA ILE A 478 36.40 -17.08 -0.32
C ILE A 478 37.07 -17.05 1.05
N SER A 479 38.01 -16.15 1.22
CA SER A 479 38.73 -15.95 2.50
C SER A 479 38.39 -14.58 3.07
N VAL A 480 37.98 -14.52 4.34
CA VAL A 480 37.82 -13.25 5.05
C VAL A 480 39.20 -12.69 5.35
N ILE A 481 39.55 -11.54 4.83
CA ILE A 481 40.83 -10.88 5.05
C ILE A 481 40.73 -9.70 6.02
N ASN A 482 39.52 -9.09 6.13
CA ASN A 482 39.27 -8.02 7.08
C ASN A 482 37.80 -7.98 7.49
N SER A 483 37.53 -7.54 8.72
CA SER A 483 36.19 -7.28 9.22
C SER A 483 36.18 -6.08 10.16
N LYS A 484 35.14 -5.22 10.05
CA LYS A 484 34.94 -4.06 10.93
C LYS A 484 33.55 -4.11 11.54
N ASN A 485 33.48 -3.75 12.82
CA ASN A 485 32.25 -3.69 13.61
C ASN A 485 31.35 -4.94 13.51
N THR A 486 31.97 -6.12 13.39
CA THR A 486 31.23 -7.37 13.35
C THR A 486 31.98 -8.53 13.95
N THR A 487 31.26 -9.40 14.66
CA THR A 487 31.67 -10.76 14.96
C THR A 487 31.06 -11.69 13.94
N ILE A 488 31.81 -12.65 13.45
CA ILE A 488 31.41 -13.63 12.45
C ILE A 488 31.20 -14.96 13.14
N ASN A 489 30.00 -15.50 13.04
CA ASN A 489 29.66 -16.83 13.52
C ASN A 489 29.24 -17.70 12.33
N ASP A 490 30.12 -18.66 12.02
CA ASP A 490 29.87 -19.62 10.94
C ASP A 490 29.38 -20.95 11.55
N ALA A 491 28.14 -21.32 11.18
CA ALA A 491 27.49 -22.56 11.59
C ALA A 491 27.55 -23.63 10.48
N GLY A 492 28.46 -23.51 9.52
CA GLY A 492 28.63 -24.44 8.40
C GLY A 492 27.67 -24.14 7.22
N ASN A 493 26.36 -24.22 7.43
CA ASN A 493 25.36 -23.92 6.41
C ASN A 493 24.86 -22.48 6.44
N SER A 494 25.23 -21.69 7.45
CA SER A 494 24.85 -20.30 7.57
C SER A 494 25.91 -19.50 8.33
N THR A 495 26.14 -18.28 7.87
CA THR A 495 27.04 -17.33 8.50
C THR A 495 26.25 -16.14 9.03
N THR A 496 26.43 -15.81 10.31
CA THR A 496 25.79 -14.66 10.96
C THR A 496 26.84 -13.59 11.26
N PHE A 497 26.52 -12.37 10.89
CA PHE A 497 27.32 -11.17 11.14
C PHE A 497 26.58 -10.32 12.17
N THR A 498 27.14 -10.26 13.40
CA THR A 498 26.57 -9.52 14.54
C THR A 498 27.34 -8.22 14.75
N GLU A 499 26.63 -7.10 14.88
CA GLU A 499 27.25 -5.80 15.13
C GLU A 499 27.87 -5.75 16.53
N ILE A 500 29.03 -5.09 16.67
CA ILE A 500 29.68 -4.84 17.94
C ILE A 500 29.16 -3.54 18.54
N GLU A 501 29.13 -2.47 17.75
CA GLU A 501 28.61 -1.16 18.12
C GLU A 501 27.35 -0.84 17.30
N PRO A 502 26.22 -0.46 17.94
CA PRO A 502 24.99 -0.17 17.25
C PRO A 502 25.10 1.06 16.34
N ASN A 503 24.32 1.06 15.25
CA ASN A 503 24.24 2.14 14.26
C ASN A 503 25.52 2.40 13.44
N ILE A 504 26.52 1.52 13.53
CA ILE A 504 27.71 1.52 12.66
C ILE A 504 27.58 0.37 11.66
N ALA A 505 27.99 0.59 10.42
CA ALA A 505 27.95 -0.46 9.40
C ALA A 505 28.87 -1.63 9.78
N LYS A 506 28.39 -2.85 9.55
CA LYS A 506 29.23 -4.05 9.54
C LYS A 506 29.91 -4.13 8.18
N GLU A 507 31.24 -4.22 8.15
CA GLU A 507 32.00 -4.36 6.90
C GLU A 507 32.80 -5.66 6.93
N ILE A 508 32.69 -6.43 5.85
CA ILE A 508 33.48 -7.65 5.68
C ILE A 508 34.16 -7.58 4.31
N THR A 509 35.47 -7.81 4.30
CA THR A 509 36.26 -7.88 3.07
C THR A 509 36.72 -9.30 2.84
N TRP A 510 36.44 -9.82 1.68
CA TRP A 510 36.88 -11.14 1.21
C TRP A 510 37.87 -11.00 0.07
N GLU A 511 38.68 -12.04 -0.09
CA GLU A 511 39.54 -12.28 -1.24
C GLU A 511 39.08 -13.55 -1.96
N VAL A 512 39.15 -13.53 -3.28
CA VAL A 512 38.83 -14.66 -4.14
C VAL A 512 39.71 -14.67 -5.38
N THR A 513 40.02 -15.89 -5.85
CA THR A 513 40.63 -16.10 -7.18
C THR A 513 39.57 -16.68 -8.11
N VAL A 514 39.38 -16.07 -9.27
CA VAL A 514 38.45 -16.52 -10.30
C VAL A 514 39.23 -16.87 -11.58
N PRO A 515 38.77 -17.88 -12.33
CA PRO A 515 39.43 -18.29 -13.59
C PRO A 515 39.28 -17.23 -14.69
N ALA A 516 40.09 -17.35 -15.72
CA ALA A 516 39.98 -16.52 -16.91
C ALA A 516 38.63 -16.69 -17.61
N ASN A 517 38.20 -15.63 -18.31
CA ASN A 517 36.93 -15.57 -19.05
C ASN A 517 35.70 -15.86 -18.22
N SER A 518 35.66 -15.37 -16.98
CA SER A 518 34.58 -15.63 -16.01
C SER A 518 33.86 -14.35 -15.61
N GLN A 519 32.54 -14.44 -15.53
CA GLN A 519 31.70 -13.44 -14.89
C GLN A 519 31.48 -13.85 -13.43
N ALA A 520 31.95 -13.05 -12.48
CA ALA A 520 31.89 -13.36 -11.05
C ALA A 520 30.70 -12.72 -10.35
N TYR A 521 30.11 -13.47 -9.40
CA TYR A 521 29.02 -13.03 -8.54
C TYR A 521 29.25 -13.43 -7.09
N LEU A 522 28.90 -12.55 -6.14
CA LEU A 522 28.77 -12.89 -4.74
C LEU A 522 27.34 -13.37 -4.45
N SER A 523 27.19 -14.56 -3.91
CA SER A 523 25.90 -15.07 -3.43
C SER A 523 25.72 -14.71 -1.95
N LEU A 524 24.70 -13.87 -1.65
CA LEU A 524 24.29 -13.52 -0.29
C LEU A 524 22.79 -13.85 -0.15
N TYR A 525 22.47 -15.09 0.16
CA TYR A 525 21.10 -15.55 0.33
C TYR A 525 20.70 -15.51 1.80
N PRO A 526 19.75 -14.66 2.23
CA PRO A 526 19.35 -14.58 3.63
C PRO A 526 18.76 -15.89 4.14
N SER A 527 19.24 -16.33 5.32
CA SER A 527 18.70 -17.54 5.97
C SER A 527 17.27 -17.34 6.46
N ASN A 528 16.89 -16.10 6.80
CA ASN A 528 15.54 -15.76 7.23
C ASN A 528 15.13 -14.35 6.77
N PHE A 529 14.37 -14.27 5.71
CA PHE A 529 13.86 -13.01 5.17
C PHE A 529 12.95 -12.24 6.13
N GLY A 530 12.22 -12.92 7.00
CA GLY A 530 11.33 -12.28 7.98
C GLY A 530 12.05 -11.47 9.05
N LYS A 531 13.31 -11.80 9.32
CA LYS A 531 14.16 -11.07 10.28
C LYS A 531 14.94 -9.92 9.65
N LEU A 532 15.03 -9.83 8.33
CA LEU A 532 15.72 -8.77 7.61
C LEU A 532 14.85 -7.53 7.48
N LYS A 533 14.86 -6.67 8.46
CA LYS A 533 14.13 -5.40 8.43
C LYS A 533 14.85 -4.41 7.51
N SER A 534 14.46 -4.35 6.25
CA SER A 534 14.91 -3.32 5.27
C SER A 534 16.44 -3.13 5.20
N SER A 535 17.19 -4.22 5.34
CA SER A 535 18.65 -4.14 5.35
C SER A 535 19.19 -3.72 3.99
N ASN A 536 19.99 -2.66 4.00
CA ASN A 536 20.75 -2.23 2.85
C ASN A 536 22.12 -2.90 2.86
N VAL A 537 22.63 -3.23 1.69
CA VAL A 537 24.00 -3.68 1.47
C VAL A 537 24.67 -2.80 0.44
N THR A 538 25.92 -2.44 0.70
CA THR A 538 26.81 -1.82 -0.28
C THR A 538 27.91 -2.82 -0.62
N ILE A 539 28.00 -3.21 -1.89
CA ILE A 539 29.09 -4.04 -2.40
C ILE A 539 30.11 -3.13 -3.06
N THR A 540 31.36 -3.21 -2.61
CA THR A 540 32.49 -2.47 -3.18
C THR A 540 33.44 -3.45 -3.83
N VAL A 541 33.70 -3.29 -5.13
CA VAL A 541 34.65 -4.08 -5.91
C VAL A 541 35.34 -3.17 -6.93
N ASN A 542 36.66 -3.27 -7.06
CA ASN A 542 37.47 -2.47 -8.00
C ASN A 542 37.22 -0.94 -7.89
N GLY A 543 36.92 -0.45 -6.66
CA GLY A 543 36.62 0.96 -6.39
C GLY A 543 35.18 1.39 -6.69
N GLU A 544 34.38 0.57 -7.37
CA GLU A 544 32.96 0.85 -7.64
C GLU A 544 32.08 0.38 -6.49
N GLN A 545 31.10 1.20 -6.12
CA GLN A 545 30.15 0.93 -5.05
C GLN A 545 28.74 0.77 -5.59
N ARG A 546 28.08 -0.32 -5.26
CA ARG A 546 26.69 -0.61 -5.63
C ARG A 546 25.85 -0.81 -4.38
N LYS A 547 24.84 0.05 -4.20
CA LYS A 547 23.90 0.00 -3.08
C LYS A 547 22.63 -0.74 -3.49
N THR A 548 22.19 -1.70 -2.68
CA THR A 548 20.97 -2.47 -2.91
C THR A 548 20.36 -2.96 -1.61
N GLN A 549 19.25 -3.66 -1.68
CA GLN A 549 18.56 -4.23 -0.51
C GLN A 549 18.55 -5.75 -0.58
N ILE A 550 19.07 -6.40 0.45
CA ILE A 550 19.17 -7.87 0.53
C ILE A 550 17.84 -8.58 0.76
N ASN A 551 16.79 -7.86 1.14
CA ASN A 551 15.47 -8.44 1.42
C ASN A 551 14.45 -8.29 0.27
N ILE A 552 14.80 -7.54 -0.78
CA ILE A 552 13.89 -7.25 -1.90
C ILE A 552 14.47 -7.70 -3.23
N ASN A 553 15.77 -7.47 -3.45
CA ASN A 553 16.42 -7.72 -4.73
C ASN A 553 16.91 -9.17 -4.86
N GLY A 554 17.31 -9.59 -6.06
CA GLY A 554 18.02 -10.84 -6.31
C GLY A 554 19.31 -10.93 -5.46
N GLN A 555 19.88 -12.12 -5.36
CA GLN A 555 20.93 -12.43 -4.37
C GLN A 555 22.29 -12.71 -4.99
N TYR A 556 22.46 -12.46 -6.30
CA TYR A 556 23.71 -12.67 -7.03
C TYR A 556 24.30 -11.32 -7.42
N TYR A 557 25.17 -10.79 -6.53
CA TYR A 557 25.75 -9.45 -6.66
C TYR A 557 26.93 -9.51 -7.63
N ASN A 558 26.84 -8.78 -8.73
CA ASN A 558 27.87 -8.73 -9.76
C ASN A 558 29.20 -8.19 -9.21
N LEU A 559 30.26 -8.99 -9.33
CA LEU A 559 31.64 -8.65 -8.96
C LEU A 559 32.51 -8.29 -10.17
N GLY A 560 32.02 -8.46 -11.38
CA GLY A 560 32.74 -8.09 -12.61
C GLY A 560 33.05 -9.28 -13.51
N TYR A 561 33.44 -8.97 -14.76
CA TYR A 561 33.99 -9.91 -15.73
C TYR A 561 35.51 -9.84 -15.71
N TYR A 562 36.16 -11.00 -15.74
CA TYR A 562 37.60 -11.16 -15.69
C TYR A 562 38.10 -11.96 -16.88
N PRO A 563 38.79 -11.29 -17.85
CA PRO A 563 39.32 -11.98 -19.06
C PRO A 563 40.50 -12.89 -18.72
N GLU A 564 41.20 -12.67 -17.64
CA GLU A 564 42.35 -13.46 -17.16
C GLU A 564 42.10 -13.97 -15.74
N GLU A 565 42.80 -15.06 -15.36
CA GLU A 565 42.75 -15.53 -13.96
C GLU A 565 43.14 -14.40 -13.02
N THR A 566 42.29 -14.05 -12.09
CA THR A 566 42.46 -12.85 -11.28
C THR A 566 42.14 -13.13 -9.81
N THR A 567 43.01 -12.70 -8.92
CA THR A 567 42.77 -12.61 -7.50
C THR A 567 42.42 -11.17 -7.14
N PHE A 568 41.27 -10.97 -6.51
CA PHE A 568 40.80 -9.63 -6.15
C PHE A 568 40.07 -9.63 -4.81
N GLN A 569 39.90 -8.42 -4.26
CA GLN A 569 39.23 -8.19 -2.99
C GLN A 569 37.89 -7.45 -3.25
N PHE A 570 36.88 -7.80 -2.47
CA PHE A 570 35.60 -7.10 -2.47
C PHE A 570 35.06 -6.97 -1.05
N THR A 571 34.31 -5.90 -0.78
CA THR A 571 33.77 -5.59 0.55
C THR A 571 32.26 -5.51 0.51
N ALA A 572 31.57 -6.15 1.46
CA ALA A 572 30.15 -5.92 1.74
C ALA A 572 29.98 -5.13 3.03
N SER A 573 29.17 -4.07 2.96
CA SER A 573 28.84 -3.20 4.08
C SER A 573 27.33 -3.25 4.32
N PHE A 574 26.91 -3.58 5.56
CA PHE A 574 25.51 -3.80 5.95
C PHE A 574 25.04 -2.79 6.97
N TYR A 575 23.85 -2.20 6.71
CA TYR A 575 23.17 -1.27 7.60
C TYR A 575 21.78 -1.78 8.01
N GLY A 576 21.27 -1.26 9.10
CA GLY A 576 19.85 -1.34 9.46
C GLY A 576 19.42 -2.56 10.24
N THR A 577 20.34 -3.47 10.63
CA THR A 577 20.04 -4.63 11.51
C THR A 577 21.19 -4.90 12.46
N SER A 578 20.89 -5.33 13.70
CA SER A 578 21.90 -5.81 14.65
C SER A 578 22.58 -7.08 14.13
N ASP A 579 21.78 -8.05 13.66
CA ASP A 579 22.25 -9.31 13.11
C ASP A 579 21.82 -9.47 11.65
N VAL A 580 22.72 -10.00 10.83
CA VAL A 580 22.42 -10.42 9.45
C VAL A 580 22.90 -11.84 9.26
N SER A 581 21.99 -12.76 8.94
CA SER A 581 22.32 -14.18 8.71
C SER A 581 22.06 -14.55 7.25
N PHE A 582 23.07 -15.17 6.64
CA PHE A 582 23.02 -15.69 5.27
C PHE A 582 23.26 -17.19 5.27
N GLN A 583 22.83 -17.88 4.23
CA GLN A 583 23.51 -19.11 3.81
C GLN A 583 24.98 -18.75 3.61
N THR A 584 25.88 -19.67 3.85
CA THR A 584 27.33 -19.38 3.77
C THR A 584 27.64 -18.60 2.50
N PRO A 585 28.18 -17.37 2.60
CA PRO A 585 28.48 -16.54 1.44
C PRO A 585 29.48 -17.26 0.50
N GLN A 586 29.23 -17.20 -0.78
CA GLN A 586 30.06 -17.85 -1.79
C GLN A 586 30.25 -16.94 -3.00
N VAL A 587 31.37 -17.08 -3.68
CA VAL A 587 31.55 -16.53 -5.02
C VAL A 587 31.27 -17.63 -6.02
N LEU A 588 30.50 -17.29 -7.03
CA LEU A 588 30.24 -18.16 -8.17
C LEU A 588 30.66 -17.46 -9.46
N THR A 589 31.10 -18.25 -10.44
CA THR A 589 31.40 -17.79 -11.80
C THR A 589 30.51 -18.48 -12.81
N LEU A 590 30.22 -17.74 -13.88
CA LEU A 590 29.57 -18.18 -15.11
C LEU A 590 30.57 -18.06 -16.26
#